data_54ce5f7dd74e628b961576989db20d11
#
_entry.id   54ce5f7dd74e628b961576989db20d11
#
_cell.length_a   1.000
_cell.length_b   1.000
_cell.length_c   1.000
_cell.angle_alpha   90.00
_cell.angle_beta   90.00
_cell.angle_gamma   90.00
#
_symmetry.space_group_name_H-M   'P 1'
#
loop_
_entity.id
_entity.type
_entity.pdbx_description
1 polymer ?
#
loop_
_entity_poly.entity_id
_entity_poly.type
_entity_poly.pdbx_seq_one_letter_code
_entity_poly.pdbx_strand_id
1 'polypeptide(L)'
;LCSKSANQAVTGTLDEVNLISPTAIEVKITADSDIGFLPGQYVNIQVPGTDQTRAYSFSSRPGSRELSFLIRNVPGGLMSSWLVGKARAGDKVTLTGPMGVFYLRPVERSVLMLAGGTGLAPFLAMLESVKEKGCDQPTHLIYGVTNDEDLVCLTALEAFAAGIDNFTFKTVVAGEASDHPRKGYVTGHMEDAPINDGDVDVYLCGPPPMVNAVLGYFDAQGIKPNSFHYEKFAPSAPLAQQSVVQEPALKEPVVKEKVA
;
A
#
# COMPACT_ATOMS: atom_id res chain seq x y z
N LEU A 1 -14.52 -4.70 21.67
CA LEU A 1 -14.88 -5.94 20.94
C LEU A 1 -15.02 -5.57 19.48
N CYS A 2 -13.92 -5.65 18.71
CA CYS A 2 -13.93 -5.44 17.27
C CYS A 2 -14.57 -6.70 16.65
N SER A 3 -15.81 -6.61 16.19
CA SER A 3 -16.42 -7.68 15.41
C SER A 3 -15.56 -7.86 14.16
N LYS A 4 -15.06 -9.08 13.93
CA LYS A 4 -14.49 -9.47 12.64
C LYS A 4 -15.57 -9.21 11.59
N SER A 5 -15.42 -8.14 10.82
CA SER A 5 -16.25 -7.89 9.66
C SER A 5 -16.07 -9.08 8.72
N ALA A 6 -17.10 -9.88 8.52
CA ALA A 6 -17.07 -10.95 7.55
C ALA A 6 -16.82 -10.31 6.18
N ASN A 7 -16.00 -10.94 5.32
CA ASN A 7 -15.78 -10.50 3.95
C ASN A 7 -17.12 -10.30 3.26
N GLN A 8 -17.49 -9.05 3.03
CA GLN A 8 -18.76 -8.68 2.44
C GLN A 8 -18.57 -8.41 0.95
N ALA A 9 -19.46 -8.94 0.12
CA ALA A 9 -19.56 -8.56 -1.28
C ALA A 9 -20.46 -7.34 -1.41
N VAL A 10 -19.94 -6.27 -2.00
CA VAL A 10 -20.63 -4.99 -2.20
C VAL A 10 -20.56 -4.63 -3.67
N THR A 11 -21.66 -4.14 -4.22
CA THR A 11 -21.66 -3.56 -5.58
C THR A 11 -21.12 -2.12 -5.50
N GLY A 12 -20.26 -1.77 -6.43
CA GLY A 12 -19.78 -0.41 -6.65
C GLY A 12 -20.12 0.09 -8.04
N THR A 13 -20.23 1.38 -8.18
CA THR A 13 -20.37 2.08 -9.46
C THR A 13 -19.06 2.75 -9.79
N LEU A 14 -18.52 2.47 -10.97
CA LEU A 14 -17.32 3.13 -11.47
C LEU A 14 -17.62 4.60 -11.77
N ASP A 15 -16.91 5.52 -11.14
CA ASP A 15 -17.10 6.97 -11.35
C ASP A 15 -16.07 7.50 -12.35
N GLU A 16 -14.78 7.19 -12.13
CA GLU A 16 -13.67 7.71 -12.93
C GLU A 16 -12.58 6.65 -13.12
N VAL A 17 -11.95 6.70 -14.28
CA VAL A 17 -10.72 5.96 -14.62
C VAL A 17 -9.75 6.92 -15.28
N ASN A 18 -8.64 7.22 -14.62
CA ASN A 18 -7.63 8.16 -15.09
C ASN A 18 -6.28 7.45 -15.25
N LEU A 19 -5.75 7.37 -16.47
CA LEU A 19 -4.38 6.95 -16.69
C LEU A 19 -3.47 8.13 -16.30
N ILE A 20 -2.89 8.06 -15.10
CA ILE A 20 -2.11 9.17 -14.51
C ILE A 20 -0.61 9.07 -14.78
N SER A 21 -0.15 7.91 -15.22
CA SER A 21 1.18 7.67 -15.78
C SER A 21 1.12 6.44 -16.70
N PRO A 22 2.17 6.14 -17.49
CA PRO A 22 2.22 4.91 -18.28
C PRO A 22 2.00 3.63 -17.45
N THR A 23 2.38 3.66 -16.17
CA THR A 23 2.35 2.49 -15.27
C THR A 23 1.28 2.55 -14.19
N ALA A 24 0.50 3.64 -14.07
CA ALA A 24 -0.47 3.82 -13.01
C ALA A 24 -1.82 4.36 -13.50
N ILE A 25 -2.89 3.75 -12.98
CA ILE A 25 -4.27 4.13 -13.22
C ILE A 25 -4.89 4.50 -11.86
N GLU A 26 -5.47 5.69 -11.77
CA GLU A 26 -6.33 6.06 -10.67
C GLU A 26 -7.76 5.66 -10.99
N VAL A 27 -8.44 5.00 -10.04
CA VAL A 27 -9.82 4.54 -10.20
C VAL A 27 -10.64 5.03 -9.02
N LYS A 28 -11.81 5.62 -9.30
CA LYS A 28 -12.79 6.00 -8.29
C LYS A 28 -14.07 5.19 -8.45
N ILE A 29 -14.58 4.70 -7.32
CA ILE A 29 -15.76 3.84 -7.24
C ILE A 29 -16.64 4.29 -6.08
N THR A 30 -17.91 4.52 -6.32
CA THR A 30 -18.90 4.70 -5.25
C THR A 30 -19.53 3.35 -4.91
N ALA A 31 -19.28 2.86 -3.69
CA ALA A 31 -19.87 1.63 -3.19
C ALA A 31 -21.34 1.83 -2.75
N ASP A 32 -22.19 0.84 -2.96
CA ASP A 32 -23.61 0.90 -2.55
C ASP A 32 -23.76 0.90 -1.01
N SER A 33 -22.77 0.38 -0.29
CA SER A 33 -22.68 0.43 1.18
C SER A 33 -21.25 0.66 1.65
N ASP A 34 -21.07 1.10 2.90
CA ASP A 34 -19.74 1.24 3.51
C ASP A 34 -19.10 -0.15 3.71
N ILE A 35 -17.85 -0.29 3.29
CA ILE A 35 -17.07 -1.52 3.43
C ILE A 35 -16.39 -1.61 4.81
N GLY A 36 -16.17 -0.50 5.49
CA GLY A 36 -15.64 -0.46 6.86
C GLY A 36 -14.20 -0.98 6.98
N PHE A 37 -13.30 -0.54 6.12
CA PHE A 37 -11.90 -0.97 6.11
C PHE A 37 -11.01 -0.20 7.08
N LEU A 38 -9.86 -0.79 7.43
CA LEU A 38 -8.75 -0.11 8.12
C LEU A 38 -7.75 0.43 7.08
N PRO A 39 -7.13 1.63 7.32
CA PRO A 39 -6.18 2.22 6.37
C PRO A 39 -4.99 1.29 6.12
N GLY A 40 -4.79 0.90 4.88
CA GLY A 40 -3.79 -0.07 4.43
C GLY A 40 -4.36 -1.40 3.95
N GLN A 41 -5.59 -1.75 4.33
CA GLN A 41 -6.28 -2.94 3.83
C GLN A 41 -6.61 -2.83 2.34
N TYR A 42 -7.00 -3.95 1.75
CA TYR A 42 -7.38 -4.08 0.35
C TYR A 42 -8.76 -4.71 0.17
N VAL A 43 -9.24 -4.65 -1.05
CA VAL A 43 -10.46 -5.32 -1.52
C VAL A 43 -10.15 -6.11 -2.79
N ASN A 44 -10.83 -7.23 -2.98
CA ASN A 44 -10.84 -7.91 -4.27
C ASN A 44 -11.93 -7.30 -5.16
N ILE A 45 -11.52 -6.83 -6.34
CA ILE A 45 -12.42 -6.32 -7.37
C ILE A 45 -12.55 -7.38 -8.46
N GLN A 46 -13.78 -7.79 -8.75
CA GLN A 46 -14.06 -8.71 -9.85
C GLN A 46 -13.81 -8.01 -11.18
N VAL A 47 -13.08 -8.64 -12.08
CA VAL A 47 -12.88 -8.14 -13.44
C VAL A 47 -14.17 -8.36 -14.22
N PRO A 48 -14.85 -7.28 -14.66
CA PRO A 48 -16.14 -7.41 -15.32
C PRO A 48 -16.12 -8.34 -16.53
N GLY A 49 -17.14 -9.18 -16.62
CA GLY A 49 -17.26 -10.20 -17.66
C GLY A 49 -16.42 -11.47 -17.43
N THR A 50 -15.82 -11.61 -16.25
CA THR A 50 -15.06 -12.80 -15.85
C THR A 50 -15.40 -13.22 -14.42
N ASP A 51 -14.95 -14.41 -14.01
CA ASP A 51 -14.98 -14.91 -12.63
C ASP A 51 -13.72 -14.55 -11.83
N GLN A 52 -12.79 -13.82 -12.44
CA GLN A 52 -11.51 -13.48 -11.82
C GLN A 52 -11.59 -12.20 -11.00
N THR A 53 -10.85 -12.18 -9.91
CA THR A 53 -10.70 -11.01 -9.05
C THR A 53 -9.25 -10.53 -9.02
N ARG A 54 -9.07 -9.26 -8.66
CA ARG A 54 -7.75 -8.66 -8.40
C ARG A 54 -7.80 -7.88 -7.10
N ALA A 55 -6.75 -8.01 -6.29
CA ALA A 55 -6.61 -7.32 -5.03
C ALA A 55 -6.06 -5.90 -5.24
N TYR A 56 -6.73 -4.90 -4.64
CA TYR A 56 -6.31 -3.50 -4.68
C TYR A 56 -6.46 -2.85 -3.32
N SER A 57 -5.39 -2.26 -2.83
CA SER A 57 -5.40 -1.50 -1.57
C SER A 57 -6.20 -0.22 -1.74
N PHE A 58 -6.99 0.11 -0.73
CA PHE A 58 -7.69 1.39 -0.68
C PHE A 58 -6.66 2.53 -0.61
N SER A 59 -6.84 3.54 -1.44
CA SER A 59 -6.05 4.79 -1.40
C SER A 59 -6.85 5.98 -0.87
N SER A 60 -8.16 5.82 -0.67
CA SER A 60 -9.04 6.79 -0.03
C SER A 60 -9.11 6.59 1.48
N ARG A 61 -9.65 7.58 2.18
CA ARG A 61 -9.87 7.50 3.62
C ARG A 61 -10.98 6.49 3.96
N PRO A 62 -10.91 5.79 5.13
CA PRO A 62 -11.98 4.97 5.66
C PRO A 62 -13.24 5.77 5.99
N GLY A 63 -14.38 5.08 6.12
CA GLY A 63 -15.65 5.68 6.55
C GLY A 63 -16.37 6.47 5.45
N SER A 64 -16.01 6.24 4.18
CA SER A 64 -16.69 6.78 3.02
C SER A 64 -17.08 5.66 2.06
N ARG A 65 -18.17 5.86 1.32
CA ARG A 65 -18.53 5.00 0.18
C ARG A 65 -17.79 5.40 -1.10
N GLU A 66 -17.20 6.58 -1.14
CA GLU A 66 -16.33 7.03 -2.23
C GLU A 66 -14.96 6.43 -2.04
N LEU A 67 -14.65 5.43 -2.85
CA LEU A 67 -13.42 4.64 -2.78
C LEU A 67 -12.49 5.02 -3.91
N SER A 68 -11.20 5.15 -3.59
CA SER A 68 -10.15 5.36 -4.58
C SER A 68 -9.13 4.24 -4.53
N PHE A 69 -8.57 3.95 -5.70
CA PHE A 69 -7.55 2.92 -5.90
C PHE A 69 -6.47 3.44 -6.82
N LEU A 70 -5.21 3.12 -6.51
CA LEU A 70 -4.07 3.34 -7.39
C LEU A 70 -3.63 1.98 -7.94
N ILE A 71 -3.93 1.73 -9.20
CA ILE A 71 -3.79 0.43 -9.85
C ILE A 71 -2.61 0.45 -10.81
N ARG A 72 -1.75 -0.57 -10.72
CA ARG A 72 -0.68 -0.73 -11.71
C ARG A 72 -1.27 -1.06 -13.09
N ASN A 73 -0.90 -0.27 -14.09
CA ASN A 73 -1.19 -0.56 -15.48
C ASN A 73 -0.26 -1.67 -15.98
N VAL A 74 -0.77 -2.89 -16.05
CA VAL A 74 -0.03 -4.06 -16.52
C VAL A 74 -0.38 -4.31 -17.99
N PRO A 75 0.57 -4.19 -18.93
CA PRO A 75 0.31 -4.50 -20.34
C PRO A 75 -0.25 -5.91 -20.52
N GLY A 76 -1.40 -6.04 -21.18
CA GLY A 76 -2.09 -7.33 -21.36
C GLY A 76 -2.76 -7.89 -20.10
N GLY A 77 -2.69 -7.20 -18.96
CA GLY A 77 -3.39 -7.59 -17.74
C GLY A 77 -4.91 -7.46 -17.89
N LEU A 78 -5.69 -8.42 -17.37
CA LEU A 78 -7.15 -8.44 -17.53
C LEU A 78 -7.81 -7.16 -17.02
N MET A 79 -7.52 -6.76 -15.78
CA MET A 79 -8.11 -5.55 -15.19
C MET A 79 -7.60 -4.29 -15.89
N SER A 80 -6.30 -4.19 -16.16
CA SER A 80 -5.72 -3.02 -16.85
C SER A 80 -6.32 -2.85 -18.25
N SER A 81 -6.42 -3.94 -19.01
CA SER A 81 -7.02 -3.92 -20.34
C SER A 81 -8.50 -3.53 -20.31
N TRP A 82 -9.24 -3.96 -19.31
CA TRP A 82 -10.63 -3.55 -19.12
C TRP A 82 -10.71 -2.06 -18.75
N LEU A 83 -9.95 -1.61 -17.77
CA LEU A 83 -9.94 -0.22 -17.30
C LEU A 83 -9.61 0.77 -18.42
N VAL A 84 -8.53 0.49 -19.18
CA VAL A 84 -8.06 1.42 -20.24
C VAL A 84 -8.91 1.34 -21.50
N GLY A 85 -9.39 0.14 -21.87
CA GLY A 85 -10.03 -0.07 -23.18
C GLY A 85 -11.54 -0.06 -23.17
N LYS A 86 -12.19 -0.52 -22.10
CA LYS A 86 -13.63 -0.83 -22.10
C LYS A 86 -14.43 -0.11 -21.01
N ALA A 87 -13.83 0.15 -19.86
CA ALA A 87 -14.51 0.72 -18.70
C ALA A 87 -15.14 2.09 -19.01
N ARG A 88 -16.33 2.32 -18.49
CA ARG A 88 -17.08 3.58 -18.59
C ARG A 88 -17.62 3.97 -17.22
N ALA A 89 -17.72 5.27 -16.98
CA ALA A 89 -18.46 5.77 -15.81
C ALA A 89 -19.88 5.20 -15.80
N GLY A 90 -20.31 4.73 -14.64
CA GLY A 90 -21.59 4.04 -14.45
C GLY A 90 -21.52 2.52 -14.51
N ASP A 91 -20.39 1.93 -14.96
CA ASP A 91 -20.20 0.47 -14.93
C ASP A 91 -20.26 -0.06 -13.50
N LYS A 92 -20.89 -1.24 -13.35
CA LYS A 92 -20.98 -1.91 -12.06
C LYS A 92 -19.81 -2.89 -11.86
N VAL A 93 -19.25 -2.87 -10.67
CA VAL A 93 -18.19 -3.78 -10.25
C VAL A 93 -18.55 -4.43 -8.92
N THR A 94 -18.06 -5.64 -8.67
CA THR A 94 -18.23 -6.33 -7.39
C THR A 94 -16.94 -6.19 -6.58
N LEU A 95 -17.08 -5.70 -5.35
CA LEU A 95 -16.03 -5.51 -4.37
C LEU A 95 -16.22 -6.53 -3.25
N THR A 96 -15.19 -7.30 -2.92
CA THR A 96 -15.23 -8.27 -1.82
C THR A 96 -14.13 -7.97 -0.82
N GLY A 97 -14.48 -7.61 0.39
CA GLY A 97 -13.55 -7.23 1.44
C GLY A 97 -14.25 -6.63 2.67
N PRO A 98 -13.50 -5.92 3.55
CA PRO A 98 -12.05 -5.65 3.45
C PRO A 98 -11.21 -6.87 3.79
N MET A 99 -9.96 -6.89 3.31
CA MET A 99 -9.02 -7.97 3.52
C MET A 99 -7.63 -7.43 3.88
N GLY A 100 -6.77 -8.31 4.40
CA GLY A 100 -5.38 -8.03 4.69
C GLY A 100 -5.12 -7.65 6.14
N VAL A 101 -3.88 -7.91 6.55
CA VAL A 101 -3.36 -7.60 7.89
C VAL A 101 -2.38 -6.43 7.87
N PHE A 102 -2.10 -5.91 6.68
CA PHE A 102 -1.31 -4.71 6.47
C PHE A 102 -2.20 -3.47 6.65
N TYR A 103 -2.19 -2.89 7.85
CA TYR A 103 -2.95 -1.67 8.17
C TYR A 103 -2.24 -0.87 9.25
N LEU A 104 -2.50 0.44 9.29
CA LEU A 104 -1.91 1.34 10.27
C LEU A 104 -2.39 1.00 11.69
N ARG A 105 -1.43 0.68 12.55
CA ARG A 105 -1.65 0.48 14.00
C ARG A 105 -1.73 1.85 14.71
N PRO A 106 -2.15 1.91 15.97
CA PRO A 106 -1.98 3.13 16.77
C PRO A 106 -0.53 3.61 16.71
N VAL A 107 -0.34 4.89 16.40
CA VAL A 107 1.00 5.49 16.24
C VAL A 107 1.52 5.92 17.62
N GLU A 108 2.41 5.13 18.19
CA GLU A 108 2.99 5.34 19.52
C GLU A 108 4.47 5.76 19.47
N ARG A 109 5.09 5.66 18.30
CA ARG A 109 6.49 5.98 18.03
C ARG A 109 6.67 6.44 16.59
N SER A 110 7.91 6.76 16.20
CA SER A 110 8.23 7.11 14.83
C SER A 110 7.75 6.06 13.83
N VAL A 111 7.26 6.50 12.69
CA VAL A 111 6.78 5.64 11.60
C VAL A 111 7.62 5.87 10.36
N LEU A 112 8.15 4.79 9.79
CA LEU A 112 8.80 4.78 8.50
C LEU A 112 7.92 4.05 7.48
N MET A 113 7.51 4.77 6.45
CA MET A 113 6.74 4.25 5.32
C MET A 113 7.65 4.13 4.09
N LEU A 114 7.67 2.98 3.45
CA LEU A 114 8.47 2.70 2.25
C LEU A 114 7.55 2.22 1.13
N ALA A 115 7.38 3.05 0.10
CA ALA A 115 6.46 2.79 -1.01
C ALA A 115 7.22 2.56 -2.31
N GLY A 116 6.82 1.54 -3.08
CA GLY A 116 7.34 1.26 -4.42
C GLY A 116 6.25 1.30 -5.49
N GLY A 117 6.32 2.26 -6.43
CA GLY A 117 5.32 2.41 -7.50
C GLY A 117 3.90 2.54 -6.96
N THR A 118 2.96 1.74 -7.44
CA THR A 118 1.57 1.72 -6.95
C THR A 118 1.41 1.17 -5.53
N GLY A 119 2.48 0.64 -4.92
CA GLY A 119 2.54 0.39 -3.47
C GLY A 119 2.39 1.65 -2.62
N LEU A 120 2.31 2.83 -3.22
CA LEU A 120 1.91 4.07 -2.57
C LEU A 120 0.44 4.05 -2.10
N ALA A 121 -0.44 3.30 -2.75
CA ALA A 121 -1.88 3.28 -2.47
C ALA A 121 -2.26 3.16 -0.99
N PRO A 122 -1.81 2.12 -0.24
CA PRO A 122 -2.18 1.97 1.16
C PRO A 122 -1.69 3.12 2.04
N PHE A 123 -0.58 3.75 1.68
CA PHE A 123 -0.03 4.89 2.44
C PHE A 123 -0.86 6.16 2.28
N LEU A 124 -1.48 6.39 1.13
CA LEU A 124 -2.42 7.49 0.97
C LEU A 124 -3.59 7.36 1.96
N ALA A 125 -4.18 6.18 2.09
CA ALA A 125 -5.23 5.92 3.09
C ALA A 125 -4.73 6.05 4.53
N MET A 126 -3.50 5.62 4.82
CA MET A 126 -2.88 5.77 6.14
C MET A 126 -2.66 7.25 6.47
N LEU A 127 -2.15 8.05 5.53
CA LEU A 127 -1.92 9.48 5.70
C LEU A 127 -3.22 10.27 5.88
N GLU A 128 -4.29 9.91 5.18
CA GLU A 128 -5.63 10.46 5.44
C GLU A 128 -6.07 10.21 6.90
N SER A 129 -5.84 9.00 7.41
CA SER A 129 -6.18 8.67 8.79
C SER A 129 -5.29 9.41 9.81
N VAL A 130 -4.00 9.57 9.53
CA VAL A 130 -3.06 10.35 10.34
C VAL A 130 -3.49 11.81 10.38
N LYS A 131 -3.84 12.38 9.24
CA LYS A 131 -4.32 13.76 9.13
C LYS A 131 -5.60 14.00 9.93
N GLU A 132 -6.55 13.07 9.87
CA GLU A 132 -7.83 13.18 10.56
C GLU A 132 -7.69 13.06 12.09
N LYS A 133 -6.85 12.13 12.55
CA LYS A 133 -6.68 11.84 13.99
C LYS A 133 -5.64 12.70 14.68
N GLY A 134 -4.77 13.35 13.91
CA GLY A 134 -3.54 13.94 14.40
C GLY A 134 -2.47 12.87 14.68
N CYS A 135 -1.21 13.28 14.69
CA CYS A 135 -0.06 12.43 15.05
C CYS A 135 1.07 13.29 15.60
N ASP A 136 1.48 13.01 16.84
CA ASP A 136 2.61 13.70 17.48
C ASP A 136 3.96 13.04 17.17
N GLN A 137 3.95 11.88 16.55
CA GLN A 137 5.15 11.11 16.25
C GLN A 137 5.69 11.42 14.85
N PRO A 138 7.02 11.49 14.67
CA PRO A 138 7.62 11.64 13.34
C PRO A 138 7.15 10.54 12.41
N THR A 139 6.60 10.93 11.27
CA THR A 139 6.18 10.02 10.20
C THR A 139 6.93 10.40 8.93
N HIS A 140 7.65 9.45 8.35
CA HIS A 140 8.47 9.68 7.17
C HIS A 140 8.14 8.68 6.06
N LEU A 141 7.93 9.17 4.84
CA LEU A 141 7.69 8.34 3.65
C LEU A 141 8.87 8.46 2.68
N ILE A 142 9.42 7.32 2.26
CA ILE A 142 10.32 7.24 1.10
C ILE A 142 9.56 6.56 -0.03
N TYR A 143 9.33 7.29 -1.11
CA TYR A 143 8.58 6.82 -2.27
C TYR A 143 9.52 6.62 -3.47
N GLY A 144 9.71 5.36 -3.87
CA GLY A 144 10.58 4.96 -4.97
C GLY A 144 9.81 4.53 -6.21
N VAL A 145 10.29 4.95 -7.38
CA VAL A 145 9.78 4.55 -8.70
C VAL A 145 10.94 4.22 -9.64
N THR A 146 10.63 3.62 -10.80
CA THR A 146 11.64 3.31 -11.80
C THR A 146 11.96 4.54 -12.66
N ASN A 147 10.96 5.24 -13.19
CA ASN A 147 11.14 6.38 -14.08
C ASN A 147 10.49 7.63 -13.49
N ASP A 148 10.95 8.81 -13.89
CA ASP A 148 10.42 10.10 -13.42
C ASP A 148 8.89 10.23 -13.64
N GLU A 149 8.41 9.74 -14.79
CA GLU A 149 6.98 9.76 -15.14
C GLU A 149 6.11 8.88 -14.26
N ASP A 150 6.71 7.97 -13.50
CA ASP A 150 6.01 7.09 -12.54
C ASP A 150 5.82 7.74 -11.17
N LEU A 151 6.40 8.90 -10.92
CA LEU A 151 6.15 9.71 -9.72
C LEU A 151 4.75 10.31 -9.79
N VAL A 152 3.78 9.62 -9.22
CA VAL A 152 2.36 10.04 -9.20
C VAL A 152 1.95 10.52 -7.81
N CYS A 153 0.81 11.18 -7.71
CA CYS A 153 0.22 11.68 -6.46
C CYS A 153 1.10 12.67 -5.67
N LEU A 154 2.06 13.35 -6.32
CA LEU A 154 2.97 14.28 -5.64
C LEU A 154 2.22 15.44 -4.98
N THR A 155 1.23 16.03 -5.67
CA THR A 155 0.40 17.11 -5.10
C THR A 155 -0.34 16.66 -3.82
N ALA A 156 -0.81 15.41 -3.78
CA ALA A 156 -1.43 14.86 -2.57
C ALA A 156 -0.39 14.70 -1.44
N LEU A 157 0.81 14.21 -1.74
CA LEU A 157 1.89 14.09 -0.76
C LEU A 157 2.34 15.45 -0.22
N GLU A 158 2.44 16.46 -1.08
CA GLU A 158 2.73 17.85 -0.68
C GLU A 158 1.63 18.41 0.24
N ALA A 159 0.35 18.14 -0.08
CA ALA A 159 -0.78 18.54 0.75
C ALA A 159 -0.78 17.84 2.12
N PHE A 160 -0.36 16.57 2.20
CA PHE A 160 -0.16 15.88 3.47
C PHE A 160 1.00 16.50 4.26
N ALA A 161 2.13 16.79 3.61
CA ALA A 161 3.27 17.42 4.28
C ALA A 161 2.95 18.83 4.79
N ALA A 162 2.07 19.57 4.10
CA ALA A 162 1.59 20.87 4.57
C ALA A 162 0.53 20.79 5.68
N GLY A 163 -0.18 19.66 5.78
CA GLY A 163 -1.31 19.49 6.70
C GLY A 163 -1.06 18.56 7.89
N ILE A 164 0.10 17.93 7.99
CA ILE A 164 0.50 17.04 9.09
C ILE A 164 1.88 17.49 9.58
N ASP A 165 1.94 18.12 10.73
CA ASP A 165 3.14 18.82 11.24
C ASP A 165 4.39 17.93 11.32
N ASN A 166 4.23 16.65 11.65
CA ASN A 166 5.33 15.70 11.83
C ASN A 166 5.49 14.72 10.65
N PHE A 167 4.86 15.03 9.50
CA PHE A 167 5.01 14.23 8.30
C PHE A 167 6.01 14.87 7.33
N THR A 168 6.92 14.05 6.85
CA THR A 168 7.86 14.41 5.78
C THR A 168 7.93 13.29 4.76
N PHE A 169 8.28 13.63 3.51
CA PHE A 169 8.49 12.62 2.49
C PHE A 169 9.66 12.97 1.57
N LYS A 170 10.22 11.95 0.95
CA LYS A 170 11.16 12.10 -0.17
C LYS A 170 10.84 11.09 -1.26
N THR A 171 11.19 11.45 -2.48
CA THR A 171 11.04 10.62 -3.67
C THR A 171 12.40 10.16 -4.17
N VAL A 172 12.45 8.98 -4.78
CA VAL A 172 13.66 8.34 -5.30
C VAL A 172 13.34 7.74 -6.67
N VAL A 173 14.22 7.91 -7.65
CA VAL A 173 14.04 7.35 -9.00
C VAL A 173 15.21 6.43 -9.32
N ALA A 174 14.91 5.18 -9.69
CA ALA A 174 15.93 4.16 -9.94
C ALA A 174 16.54 4.25 -11.35
N GLY A 175 15.85 4.84 -12.32
CA GLY A 175 16.29 4.91 -13.72
C GLY A 175 17.59 5.69 -13.89
N GLU A 176 18.56 5.09 -14.57
CA GLU A 176 19.87 5.71 -14.79
C GLU A 176 19.78 7.02 -15.58
N ALA A 177 18.84 7.11 -16.52
CA ALA A 177 18.60 8.29 -17.37
C ALA A 177 17.87 9.43 -16.65
N SER A 178 17.39 9.23 -15.43
CA SER A 178 16.69 10.24 -14.65
C SER A 178 17.62 11.39 -14.24
N ASP A 179 17.10 12.62 -14.24
CA ASP A 179 17.76 13.79 -13.65
C ASP A 179 17.28 14.07 -12.21
N HIS A 180 16.52 13.17 -11.61
CA HIS A 180 16.05 13.29 -10.25
C HIS A 180 17.21 13.41 -9.26
N PRO A 181 17.16 14.33 -8.26
CA PRO A 181 18.26 14.57 -7.33
C PRO A 181 18.59 13.36 -6.43
N ARG A 182 17.62 12.44 -6.22
CA ARG A 182 17.81 11.18 -5.50
C ARG A 182 17.66 10.02 -6.46
N LYS A 183 18.79 9.46 -6.91
CA LYS A 183 18.85 8.31 -7.82
C LYS A 183 19.04 7.01 -7.05
N GLY A 184 18.58 5.91 -7.62
CA GLY A 184 18.73 4.57 -7.08
C GLY A 184 17.48 4.06 -6.35
N TYR A 185 17.70 3.29 -5.31
CA TYR A 185 16.63 2.60 -4.58
C TYR A 185 16.41 3.21 -3.20
N VAL A 186 15.25 2.98 -2.60
CA VAL A 186 14.87 3.52 -1.29
C VAL A 186 15.88 3.18 -0.19
N THR A 187 16.53 2.02 -0.27
CA THR A 187 17.55 1.58 0.69
C THR A 187 18.81 2.45 0.70
N GLY A 188 19.10 3.14 -0.38
CA GLY A 188 20.22 4.10 -0.47
C GLY A 188 19.88 5.49 0.08
N HIS A 189 18.67 5.72 0.57
CA HIS A 189 18.18 7.03 1.00
C HIS A 189 17.49 6.97 2.37
N MET A 190 17.97 6.07 3.24
CA MET A 190 17.41 5.87 4.58
C MET A 190 18.18 6.60 5.67
N GLU A 191 19.21 7.38 5.32
CA GLU A 191 20.10 8.08 6.25
C GLU A 191 19.38 9.06 7.18
N ASP A 192 18.34 9.76 6.66
CA ASP A 192 17.53 10.71 7.43
C ASP A 192 16.24 10.11 7.98
N ALA A 193 16.03 8.81 7.80
CA ALA A 193 14.82 8.15 8.26
C ALA A 193 14.83 8.05 9.79
N PRO A 194 13.69 8.27 10.46
CA PRO A 194 13.62 8.24 11.93
C PRO A 194 13.63 6.81 12.47
N ILE A 195 14.74 6.09 12.23
CA ILE A 195 14.91 4.67 12.59
C ILE A 195 15.17 4.50 14.09
N ASN A 196 15.82 5.50 14.75
CA ASN A 196 16.00 5.59 16.21
C ASN A 196 16.52 4.30 16.84
N ASP A 197 17.57 3.71 16.28
CA ASP A 197 18.15 2.42 16.74
C ASP A 197 17.13 1.28 16.85
N GLY A 198 16.04 1.34 16.08
CA GLY A 198 14.98 0.34 16.04
C GLY A 198 13.68 0.76 16.76
N ASP A 199 13.65 1.88 17.49
CA ASP A 199 12.39 2.41 18.04
C ASP A 199 11.54 3.08 16.95
N VAL A 200 11.11 2.29 15.99
CA VAL A 200 10.35 2.68 14.82
C VAL A 200 9.38 1.57 14.42
N ASP A 201 8.21 1.95 13.94
CA ASP A 201 7.29 1.05 13.26
C ASP A 201 7.46 1.21 11.75
N VAL A 202 7.83 0.14 11.06
CA VAL A 202 8.10 0.15 9.62
C VAL A 202 6.92 -0.45 8.85
N TYR A 203 6.48 0.29 7.84
CA TYR A 203 5.47 -0.13 6.87
C TYR A 203 6.08 -0.11 5.47
N LEU A 204 6.02 -1.22 4.77
CA LEU A 204 6.65 -1.39 3.45
C LEU A 204 5.67 -2.00 2.47
N CYS A 205 5.41 -1.33 1.36
CA CYS A 205 4.57 -1.84 0.29
C CYS A 205 5.21 -1.58 -1.08
N GLY A 206 5.39 -2.64 -1.85
CA GLY A 206 6.01 -2.53 -3.17
C GLY A 206 6.32 -3.89 -3.80
N PRO A 207 7.06 -3.90 -4.90
CA PRO A 207 7.42 -5.14 -5.60
C PRO A 207 8.32 -6.03 -4.75
N PRO A 208 8.27 -7.37 -4.93
CA PRO A 208 9.05 -8.32 -4.14
C PRO A 208 10.55 -8.02 -4.04
N PRO A 209 11.25 -7.58 -5.11
CA PRO A 209 12.67 -7.23 -4.99
C PRO A 209 12.93 -6.08 -4.01
N MET A 210 12.07 -5.05 -3.99
CA MET A 210 12.17 -3.95 -3.04
C MET A 210 11.97 -4.42 -1.60
N VAL A 211 10.95 -5.26 -1.36
CA VAL A 211 10.69 -5.81 -0.02
C VAL A 211 11.90 -6.59 0.47
N ASN A 212 12.47 -7.45 -0.37
CA ASN A 212 13.65 -8.24 -0.01
C ASN A 212 14.89 -7.36 0.24
N ALA A 213 15.08 -6.30 -0.55
CA ALA A 213 16.19 -5.36 -0.36
C ALA A 213 16.09 -4.60 0.96
N VAL A 214 14.88 -4.15 1.33
CA VAL A 214 14.66 -3.44 2.61
C VAL A 214 14.85 -4.38 3.80
N LEU A 215 14.35 -5.61 3.76
CA LEU A 215 14.60 -6.61 4.80
C LEU A 215 16.10 -6.88 4.95
N GLY A 216 16.82 -7.07 3.84
CA GLY A 216 18.28 -7.23 3.84
C GLY A 216 19.03 -6.02 4.37
N TYR A 217 18.53 -4.80 4.13
CA TYR A 217 19.13 -3.57 4.69
C TYR A 217 19.10 -3.57 6.22
N PHE A 218 17.92 -3.81 6.82
CA PHE A 218 17.79 -3.85 8.28
C PHE A 218 18.63 -4.96 8.91
N ASP A 219 18.67 -6.14 8.28
CA ASP A 219 19.51 -7.26 8.73
C ASP A 219 21.00 -6.91 8.69
N ALA A 220 21.47 -6.36 7.56
CA ALA A 220 22.87 -5.95 7.40
C ALA A 220 23.31 -4.83 8.35
N GLN A 221 22.41 -3.92 8.71
CA GLN A 221 22.67 -2.87 9.71
C GLN A 221 22.57 -3.38 11.15
N GLY A 222 22.09 -4.60 11.38
CA GLY A 222 21.82 -5.13 12.71
C GLY A 222 20.70 -4.39 13.45
N ILE A 223 19.86 -3.66 12.74
CA ILE A 223 18.75 -2.89 13.30
C ILE A 223 17.49 -3.74 13.30
N LYS A 224 16.85 -3.88 14.46
CA LYS A 224 15.60 -4.59 14.62
C LYS A 224 14.48 -3.58 14.93
N PRO A 225 13.62 -3.22 13.95
CA PRO A 225 12.49 -2.35 14.19
C PRO A 225 11.54 -2.92 15.25
N ASN A 226 10.88 -2.05 16.02
CA ASN A 226 9.88 -2.45 17.01
C ASN A 226 8.74 -3.25 16.36
N SER A 227 8.29 -2.81 15.18
CA SER A 227 7.41 -3.60 14.32
C SER A 227 7.78 -3.45 12.85
N PHE A 228 7.52 -4.49 12.06
CA PHE A 228 7.79 -4.50 10.63
C PHE A 228 6.59 -5.12 9.89
N HIS A 229 5.85 -4.28 9.20
CA HIS A 229 4.69 -4.68 8.40
C HIS A 229 5.00 -4.51 6.92
N TYR A 230 4.74 -5.52 6.11
CA TYR A 230 4.95 -5.39 4.67
C TYR A 230 3.88 -6.10 3.85
N GLU A 231 3.69 -5.60 2.63
CA GLU A 231 2.85 -6.20 1.60
C GLU A 231 3.60 -6.23 0.27
N LYS A 232 3.62 -7.40 -0.39
CA LYS A 232 4.27 -7.60 -1.69
C LYS A 232 3.26 -7.44 -2.81
N PHE A 233 3.46 -6.43 -3.65
CA PHE A 233 2.69 -6.28 -4.88
C PHE A 233 3.31 -7.12 -6.00
N ALA A 234 2.92 -8.38 -6.07
CA ALA A 234 3.33 -9.28 -7.13
C ALA A 234 2.28 -9.30 -8.26
N PRO A 235 2.70 -9.42 -9.54
CA PRO A 235 1.76 -9.72 -10.62
C PRO A 235 0.98 -10.99 -10.31
N SER A 236 -0.33 -11.01 -10.57
CA SER A 236 -1.12 -12.23 -10.44
C SER A 236 -0.56 -13.29 -11.36
N ALA A 237 -0.22 -14.48 -10.83
CA ALA A 237 0.23 -15.59 -11.64
C ALA A 237 -0.85 -16.00 -12.65
N PRO A 238 -0.47 -16.46 -13.86
CA PRO A 238 -1.41 -17.13 -14.76
C PRO A 238 -2.06 -18.32 -14.03
N LEU A 239 -3.32 -18.61 -14.33
CA LEU A 239 -4.20 -19.58 -13.66
C LEU A 239 -3.63 -20.98 -13.35
N ALA A 240 -2.44 -21.33 -13.85
CA ALA A 240 -1.83 -22.65 -13.68
C ALA A 240 -0.97 -22.82 -12.40
N GLN A 241 -0.74 -21.78 -11.58
CA GLN A 241 0.17 -21.82 -10.43
C GLN A 241 -0.36 -21.11 -9.18
N GLN A 242 -1.60 -21.36 -8.78
CA GLN A 242 -2.03 -20.99 -7.43
C GLN A 242 -1.75 -22.17 -6.47
N SER A 243 -0.49 -22.40 -6.15
CA SER A 243 -0.12 -23.19 -4.97
C SER A 243 -0.13 -22.28 -3.73
N VAL A 244 -0.83 -22.76 -2.74
CA VAL A 244 -1.00 -22.21 -1.38
C VAL A 244 0.30 -21.61 -0.85
N VAL A 245 0.33 -20.30 -0.62
CA VAL A 245 1.39 -19.66 0.16
C VAL A 245 1.17 -20.06 1.61
N GLN A 246 1.99 -20.98 2.12
CA GLN A 246 2.06 -21.29 3.55
C GLN A 246 2.61 -20.05 4.28
N GLU A 247 1.82 -19.54 5.23
CA GLU A 247 2.29 -18.58 6.23
C GLU A 247 3.48 -19.19 7.00
N PRO A 248 4.57 -18.43 7.23
CA PRO A 248 5.59 -18.90 8.16
C PRO A 248 4.99 -18.94 9.57
N ALA A 249 4.99 -20.13 10.16
CA ALA A 249 4.53 -20.36 11.51
C ALA A 249 5.24 -19.43 12.50
N LEU A 250 4.47 -18.60 13.18
CA LEU A 250 4.93 -17.84 14.35
C LEU A 250 5.38 -18.86 15.40
N LYS A 251 6.66 -18.84 15.76
CA LYS A 251 7.16 -19.61 16.89
C LYS A 251 6.52 -19.06 18.17
N GLU A 252 5.73 -19.89 18.82
CA GLU A 252 5.16 -19.58 20.14
C GLU A 252 6.30 -19.31 21.16
N PRO A 253 6.11 -18.37 22.09
CA PRO A 253 7.06 -18.15 23.15
C PRO A 253 7.10 -19.36 24.09
N VAL A 254 8.28 -19.95 24.29
CA VAL A 254 8.51 -21.01 25.25
C VAL A 254 8.30 -20.46 26.67
N VAL A 255 7.19 -20.80 27.27
CA VAL A 255 6.94 -20.57 28.71
C VAL A 255 7.83 -21.53 29.49
N LYS A 256 8.87 -21.00 30.17
CA LYS A 256 9.62 -21.77 31.17
C LYS A 256 8.79 -21.86 32.44
N GLU A 257 8.20 -23.00 32.71
CA GLU A 257 7.70 -23.35 34.05
C GLU A 257 8.87 -23.36 35.06
N LYS A 258 8.73 -22.55 36.09
CA LYS A 258 9.53 -22.71 37.31
C LYS A 258 8.89 -23.79 38.15
N VAL A 259 9.58 -24.93 38.30
CA VAL A 259 9.28 -25.93 39.33
C VAL A 259 9.89 -25.43 40.67
N ALA A 260 9.05 -25.48 41.69
CA ALA A 260 9.38 -25.13 43.07
C ALA A 260 10.37 -26.12 43.72
#